data_febf638854f9c1d7c1c8917179714193
#
_entry.id   febf638854f9c1d7c1c8917179714193
#
_cell.length_a   1.000
_cell.length_b   1.000
_cell.length_c   1.000
_cell.angle_alpha   90.00
_cell.angle_beta   90.00
_cell.angle_gamma   90.00
#
_symmetry.space_group_name_H-M   'P 1'
#
loop_
_entity.id
_entity.type
_entity.pdbx_description
1 polymer ?
#
loop_
_entity_poly.entity_id
_entity_poly.type
_entity_poly.pdbx_seq_one_letter_code
_entity_poly.pdbx_strand_id
1 'polypeptide(L)'
;MALFTAACEGDPDGKAIALLKKNNIVVSLGHSNATFEEANRAFEQGATMMTHTFNALPPLHHRKLGAVGAALLSKATTCCLIADGLHLDKATCALIFAIKGAAKTILVTDRASIGTSGGDLVGSSISLDQAVQNMVNWNICSFADAIRMASLNPAKAIGLDHYLGSIEMGKAADLVFFDRTSLEVKKAFVAGVEQVLA
;
A
#
# COMPACT_ATOMS: atom_id res chain seq x y z
N MET A 1 13.42 -1.06 -12.34
CA MET A 1 12.82 -0.67 -11.05
C MET A 1 11.44 -0.13 -11.37
N ALA A 2 10.39 -0.62 -10.71
CA ALA A 2 9.01 -0.22 -11.03
C ALA A 2 8.47 0.91 -10.12
N LEU A 3 9.01 1.04 -8.90
CA LEU A 3 8.53 1.98 -7.88
C LEU A 3 9.71 2.58 -7.11
N PHE A 4 9.59 3.87 -6.76
CA PHE A 4 10.54 4.60 -5.93
C PHE A 4 9.79 5.38 -4.84
N THR A 5 10.20 5.24 -3.58
CA THR A 5 9.68 6.04 -2.47
C THR A 5 10.58 7.26 -2.26
N ALA A 6 9.98 8.45 -2.20
CA ALA A 6 10.67 9.72 -2.06
C ALA A 6 10.07 10.60 -0.96
N ALA A 7 10.94 11.33 -0.27
CA ALA A 7 10.59 12.46 0.58
C ALA A 7 10.52 13.72 -0.29
N CYS A 8 9.31 14.22 -0.54
CA CYS A 8 9.10 15.25 -1.57
C CYS A 8 9.62 16.65 -1.20
N GLU A 9 9.84 16.94 0.06
CA GLU A 9 10.49 18.18 0.53
C GLU A 9 11.92 18.31 0.01
N GLY A 10 12.55 17.20 -0.37
CA GLY A 10 13.87 17.18 -1.01
C GLY A 10 13.86 17.47 -2.51
N ASP A 11 12.67 17.56 -3.13
CA ASP A 11 12.48 17.81 -4.57
C ASP A 11 11.47 18.96 -4.82
N PRO A 12 11.72 20.17 -4.31
CA PRO A 12 10.75 21.27 -4.36
C PRO A 12 10.36 21.67 -5.79
N ASP A 13 11.27 21.48 -6.74
CA ASP A 13 11.04 21.79 -8.17
C ASP A 13 10.41 20.61 -8.94
N GLY A 14 10.28 19.42 -8.34
CA GLY A 14 9.75 18.22 -8.97
C GLY A 14 10.63 17.61 -10.05
N LYS A 15 11.92 17.94 -10.07
CA LYS A 15 12.87 17.45 -11.10
C LYS A 15 13.11 15.94 -10.98
N ALA A 16 13.25 15.43 -9.75
CA ALA A 16 13.42 14.00 -9.49
C ALA A 16 12.14 13.23 -9.86
N ILE A 17 10.97 13.73 -9.47
CA ILE A 17 9.67 13.14 -9.82
C ILE A 17 9.50 13.10 -11.35
N ALA A 18 9.80 14.18 -12.05
CA ALA A 18 9.71 14.25 -13.51
C ALA A 18 10.68 13.26 -14.19
N LEU A 19 11.92 13.13 -13.69
CA LEU A 19 12.89 12.17 -14.19
C LEU A 19 12.43 10.71 -13.99
N LEU A 20 11.92 10.38 -12.81
CA LEU A 20 11.41 9.05 -12.50
C LEU A 20 10.23 8.70 -13.42
N LYS A 21 9.25 9.61 -13.56
CA LYS A 21 8.13 9.44 -14.51
C LYS A 21 8.58 9.22 -15.94
N LYS A 22 9.53 10.01 -16.42
CA LYS A 22 10.09 9.86 -17.78
C LYS A 22 10.68 8.47 -18.02
N ASN A 23 11.17 7.82 -16.96
CA ASN A 23 11.71 6.45 -17.00
C ASN A 23 10.69 5.38 -16.62
N ASN A 24 9.39 5.68 -16.63
CA ASN A 24 8.29 4.79 -16.26
C ASN A 24 8.44 4.20 -14.82
N ILE A 25 9.00 4.98 -13.90
CA ILE A 25 9.11 4.62 -12.50
C ILE A 25 7.99 5.31 -11.74
N VAL A 26 7.17 4.53 -11.05
CA VAL A 26 6.09 5.03 -10.19
C VAL A 26 6.70 5.71 -8.96
N VAL A 27 6.20 6.90 -8.62
CA VAL A 27 6.67 7.62 -7.43
C VAL A 27 5.64 7.52 -6.33
N SER A 28 6.08 7.06 -5.17
CA SER A 28 5.35 7.02 -3.91
C SER A 28 5.97 8.00 -2.92
N LEU A 29 5.16 8.75 -2.19
CA LEU A 29 5.67 9.58 -1.10
C LEU A 29 5.76 8.76 0.19
N GLY A 30 6.82 8.95 0.96
CA GLY A 30 7.01 8.30 2.25
C GLY A 30 8.30 8.75 2.93
N HIS A 31 8.45 8.44 4.24
CA HIS A 31 9.59 8.87 5.06
C HIS A 31 9.86 10.37 4.92
N SER A 32 8.85 11.18 5.12
CA SER A 32 8.82 12.59 4.72
C SER A 32 8.23 13.45 5.83
N ASN A 33 8.79 14.64 6.02
CA ASN A 33 8.24 15.69 6.89
C ASN A 33 7.46 16.74 6.10
N ALA A 34 7.08 16.44 4.85
CA ALA A 34 6.42 17.38 3.96
C ALA A 34 5.13 17.95 4.55
N THR A 35 4.93 19.22 4.29
CA THR A 35 3.66 19.92 4.53
C THR A 35 2.58 19.39 3.59
N PHE A 36 1.35 19.80 3.85
CA PHE A 36 0.20 19.50 2.97
C PHE A 36 0.42 20.05 1.54
N GLU A 37 0.92 21.26 1.44
CA GLU A 37 1.18 21.96 0.19
C GLU A 37 2.31 21.30 -0.62
N GLU A 38 3.39 20.91 0.03
CA GLU A 38 4.50 20.20 -0.60
C GLU A 38 4.08 18.84 -1.13
N ALA A 39 3.32 18.07 -0.36
CA ALA A 39 2.81 16.78 -0.79
C ALA A 39 1.79 16.91 -1.95
N ASN A 40 0.86 17.88 -1.89
CA ASN A 40 -0.06 18.15 -3.00
C ASN A 40 0.70 18.50 -4.28
N ARG A 41 1.68 19.38 -4.20
CA ARG A 41 2.52 19.73 -5.34
C ARG A 41 3.20 18.50 -5.93
N ALA A 42 3.74 17.60 -5.09
CA ALA A 42 4.37 16.38 -5.54
C ALA A 42 3.37 15.43 -6.24
N PHE A 43 2.12 15.33 -5.77
CA PHE A 43 1.07 14.58 -6.45
C PHE A 43 0.69 15.21 -7.79
N GLU A 44 0.59 16.52 -7.88
CA GLU A 44 0.36 17.24 -9.15
C GLU A 44 1.51 17.04 -10.15
N GLN A 45 2.75 16.97 -9.67
CA GLN A 45 3.95 16.68 -10.47
C GLN A 45 4.02 15.22 -10.91
N GLY A 46 3.30 14.31 -10.25
CA GLY A 46 3.14 12.95 -10.73
C GLY A 46 3.49 11.84 -9.77
N ALA A 47 3.69 12.10 -8.49
CA ALA A 47 3.60 11.07 -7.48
C ALA A 47 2.16 10.54 -7.42
N THR A 48 1.98 9.22 -7.29
CA THR A 48 0.66 8.59 -7.39
C THR A 48 0.31 7.73 -6.18
N MET A 49 1.24 7.56 -5.25
CA MET A 49 1.08 6.69 -4.10
C MET A 49 1.60 7.35 -2.81
N MET A 50 1.10 6.85 -1.67
CA MET A 50 1.65 7.10 -0.35
C MET A 50 2.09 5.75 0.24
N THR A 51 3.38 5.62 0.56
CA THR A 51 3.99 4.44 1.17
C THR A 51 3.54 4.34 2.63
N HIS A 52 3.19 3.14 3.11
CA HIS A 52 2.79 2.82 4.49
C HIS A 52 2.21 4.03 5.25
N THR A 53 1.11 4.56 4.69
CA THR A 53 0.42 5.79 5.13
C THR A 53 0.35 5.89 6.65
N PHE A 54 0.68 7.04 7.22
CA PHE A 54 0.92 7.39 8.62
C PHE A 54 2.28 7.00 9.19
N ASN A 55 2.94 5.94 8.69
CA ASN A 55 4.22 5.49 9.25
C ASN A 55 5.37 6.31 8.67
N ALA A 56 6.34 6.65 9.51
CA ALA A 56 7.46 7.55 9.17
C ALA A 56 7.02 8.88 8.53
N LEU A 57 5.90 9.43 9.00
CA LEU A 57 5.28 10.69 8.59
C LEU A 57 4.81 11.44 9.84
N PRO A 58 4.78 12.80 9.83
CA PRO A 58 4.16 13.57 10.91
C PRO A 58 2.69 13.17 11.10
N PRO A 59 2.19 13.17 12.33
CA PRO A 59 0.81 12.81 12.63
C PRO A 59 -0.18 13.77 11.98
N LEU A 60 -1.36 13.27 11.61
CA LEU A 60 -2.46 14.08 11.11
C LEU A 60 -2.94 15.02 12.22
N HIS A 61 -2.86 16.32 11.99
CA HIS A 61 -3.26 17.34 12.96
C HIS A 61 -4.34 18.26 12.37
N HIS A 62 -5.38 18.58 13.14
CA HIS A 62 -6.55 19.33 12.68
C HIS A 62 -6.25 20.74 12.11
N ARG A 63 -5.11 21.33 12.41
CA ARG A 63 -4.64 22.63 11.85
C ARG A 63 -3.51 22.48 10.84
N LYS A 64 -2.91 21.28 10.71
CA LYS A 64 -1.78 21.00 9.80
C LYS A 64 -1.91 19.55 9.34
N LEU A 65 -2.64 19.33 8.26
CA LEU A 65 -2.95 17.97 7.79
C LEU A 65 -1.72 17.17 7.32
N GLY A 66 -0.64 17.86 6.90
CA GLY A 66 0.60 17.24 6.43
C GLY A 66 0.41 16.38 5.18
N ALA A 67 1.45 15.62 4.86
CA ALA A 67 1.44 14.75 3.69
C ALA A 67 0.34 13.66 3.76
N VAL A 68 0.03 13.16 4.95
CA VAL A 68 -1.06 12.19 5.14
C VAL A 68 -2.40 12.78 4.71
N GLY A 69 -2.72 14.01 5.14
CA GLY A 69 -3.95 14.68 4.76
C GLY A 69 -4.03 14.94 3.26
N ALA A 70 -2.91 15.33 2.63
CA ALA A 70 -2.84 15.51 1.19
C ALA A 70 -3.14 14.19 0.44
N ALA A 71 -2.54 13.07 0.87
CA ALA A 71 -2.78 11.76 0.28
C ALA A 71 -4.23 11.31 0.44
N LEU A 72 -4.82 11.48 1.64
CA LEU A 72 -6.20 11.07 1.92
C LEU A 72 -7.21 11.88 1.07
N LEU A 73 -7.00 13.18 0.90
CA LEU A 73 -7.91 14.04 0.14
C LEU A 73 -7.72 13.95 -1.39
N SER A 74 -6.53 13.57 -1.85
CA SER A 74 -6.27 13.38 -3.28
C SER A 74 -7.03 12.17 -3.83
N LYS A 75 -7.97 12.37 -4.75
CA LYS A 75 -8.71 11.28 -5.43
C LYS A 75 -7.81 10.41 -6.33
N ALA A 76 -6.71 10.96 -6.82
CA ALA A 76 -5.78 10.26 -7.71
C ALA A 76 -4.82 9.35 -6.94
N THR A 77 -4.41 9.73 -5.74
CA THR A 77 -3.39 9.04 -4.94
C THR A 77 -3.92 7.74 -4.34
N THR A 78 -3.12 6.69 -4.39
CA THR A 78 -3.36 5.41 -3.74
C THR A 78 -2.59 5.35 -2.41
N CYS A 79 -3.24 4.95 -1.33
CA CYS A 79 -2.65 4.82 -0.01
C CYS A 79 -2.27 3.36 0.28
N CYS A 80 -0.99 3.10 0.58
CA CYS A 80 -0.54 1.80 1.07
C CYS A 80 -0.65 1.76 2.59
N LEU A 81 -1.09 0.64 3.16
CA LEU A 81 -1.23 0.48 4.61
C LEU A 81 -0.76 -0.90 5.09
N ILE A 82 -0.20 -0.94 6.30
CA ILE A 82 0.21 -2.14 7.02
C ILE A 82 -0.89 -2.47 8.02
N ALA A 83 -1.70 -3.50 7.72
CA ALA A 83 -2.87 -3.88 8.52
C ALA A 83 -2.52 -4.94 9.58
N ASP A 84 -1.55 -4.67 10.44
CA ASP A 84 -1.08 -5.60 11.49
C ASP A 84 -1.64 -5.30 12.89
N GLY A 85 -2.29 -4.14 13.07
CA GLY A 85 -2.79 -3.68 14.37
C GLY A 85 -1.73 -3.07 15.28
N LEU A 86 -0.47 -2.98 14.80
CA LEU A 86 0.67 -2.39 15.50
C LEU A 86 1.15 -1.11 14.81
N HIS A 87 1.44 -1.18 13.53
CA HIS A 87 1.77 -0.01 12.71
C HIS A 87 0.57 0.91 12.53
N LEU A 88 -0.61 0.33 12.34
CA LEU A 88 -1.87 1.05 12.28
C LEU A 88 -2.90 0.34 13.17
N ASP A 89 -3.52 1.11 14.07
CA ASP A 89 -4.73 0.66 14.76
C ASP A 89 -5.84 0.37 13.74
N LYS A 90 -6.72 -0.58 14.07
CA LYS A 90 -7.85 -0.96 13.20
C LYS A 90 -8.75 0.21 12.82
N ALA A 91 -8.94 1.18 13.72
CA ALA A 91 -9.74 2.37 13.42
C ALA A 91 -9.05 3.28 12.40
N THR A 92 -7.72 3.36 12.40
CA THR A 92 -6.95 4.09 11.38
C THR A 92 -7.03 3.39 10.02
N CYS A 93 -6.97 2.04 9.99
CA CYS A 93 -7.22 1.28 8.76
C CYS A 93 -8.63 1.54 8.22
N ALA A 94 -9.64 1.55 9.09
CA ALA A 94 -11.02 1.87 8.72
C ALA A 94 -11.18 3.30 8.20
N LEU A 95 -10.50 4.28 8.81
CA LEU A 95 -10.49 5.68 8.35
C LEU A 95 -9.92 5.79 6.93
N ILE A 96 -8.76 5.18 6.67
CA ILE A 96 -8.16 5.19 5.32
C ILE A 96 -9.14 4.55 4.33
N PHE A 97 -9.68 3.38 4.66
CA PHE A 97 -10.61 2.67 3.78
C PHE A 97 -11.91 3.47 3.52
N ALA A 98 -12.47 4.11 4.54
CA ALA A 98 -13.68 4.93 4.39
C ALA A 98 -13.47 6.11 3.44
N ILE A 99 -12.28 6.72 3.44
CA ILE A 99 -11.96 7.87 2.58
C ILE A 99 -11.55 7.43 1.17
N LYS A 100 -10.73 6.38 1.06
CA LYS A 100 -10.11 5.95 -0.21
C LYS A 100 -10.90 4.86 -0.94
N GLY A 101 -11.65 4.07 -0.21
CA GLY A 101 -12.31 2.88 -0.74
C GLY A 101 -11.34 1.79 -1.20
N ALA A 102 -11.89 0.64 -1.58
CA ALA A 102 -11.10 -0.51 -2.03
C ALA A 102 -10.21 -0.19 -3.25
N ALA A 103 -10.67 0.69 -4.15
CA ALA A 103 -9.94 0.97 -5.40
C ALA A 103 -8.66 1.81 -5.23
N LYS A 104 -8.54 2.55 -4.13
CA LYS A 104 -7.43 3.47 -3.85
C LYS A 104 -6.69 3.11 -2.56
N THR A 105 -6.82 1.87 -2.12
CA THR A 105 -6.08 1.29 -0.99
C THR A 105 -5.27 0.10 -1.48
N ILE A 106 -4.05 -0.04 -0.98
CA ILE A 106 -3.15 -1.19 -1.19
C ILE A 106 -2.73 -1.73 0.17
N LEU A 107 -2.82 -3.05 0.37
CA LEU A 107 -2.24 -3.73 1.51
C LEU A 107 -0.76 -4.02 1.22
N VAL A 108 0.10 -3.65 2.17
CA VAL A 108 1.53 -3.96 2.15
C VAL A 108 1.93 -4.56 3.48
N THR A 109 3.04 -5.31 3.50
CA THR A 109 3.55 -5.90 4.73
C THR A 109 4.69 -5.08 5.32
N ASP A 110 5.52 -4.48 4.49
CA ASP A 110 6.81 -3.91 4.92
C ASP A 110 7.59 -4.88 5.81
N ARG A 111 7.54 -6.18 5.41
CA ARG A 111 8.08 -7.25 6.24
C ARG A 111 9.60 -7.20 6.27
N ALA A 112 10.15 -7.13 7.47
CA ALA A 112 11.58 -7.20 7.73
C ALA A 112 11.86 -8.22 8.83
N SER A 113 13.09 -8.71 8.90
CA SER A 113 13.55 -9.44 10.09
C SER A 113 13.53 -8.47 11.27
N ILE A 114 12.68 -8.77 12.24
CA ILE A 114 12.27 -7.89 13.33
C ILE A 114 13.48 -7.37 14.10
N GLY A 115 13.57 -6.05 14.17
CA GLY A 115 14.42 -5.35 15.12
C GLY A 115 13.72 -4.07 15.54
N THR A 116 13.61 -3.82 16.83
CA THR A 116 13.32 -2.47 17.34
C THR A 116 14.62 -1.71 17.39
N SER A 117 14.77 -0.65 16.62
CA SER A 117 15.87 0.28 16.76
C SER A 117 15.35 1.52 17.50
N GLY A 118 15.82 1.72 18.73
CA GLY A 118 15.48 2.91 19.50
C GLY A 118 14.02 3.05 19.96
N GLY A 119 13.24 1.96 19.98
CA GLY A 119 11.82 1.97 20.35
C GLY A 119 10.85 2.15 19.18
N ASP A 120 11.34 2.42 17.98
CA ASP A 120 10.55 2.50 16.78
C ASP A 120 10.38 1.12 16.13
N LEU A 121 9.19 0.88 15.52
CA LEU A 121 8.92 -0.32 14.72
C LEU A 121 9.73 -0.24 13.42
N VAL A 122 10.59 -1.25 13.19
CA VAL A 122 11.36 -1.39 11.95
C VAL A 122 10.80 -2.56 11.15
N GLY A 123 9.92 -2.23 10.22
CA GLY A 123 9.20 -3.23 9.44
C GLY A 123 8.20 -4.07 10.26
N SER A 124 7.41 -4.87 9.59
CA SER A 124 6.41 -5.74 10.22
C SER A 124 6.80 -7.21 10.17
N SER A 125 6.15 -8.04 11.02
CA SER A 125 6.21 -9.51 10.91
C SER A 125 5.03 -10.10 10.17
N ILE A 126 4.04 -9.28 9.79
CA ILE A 126 2.79 -9.75 9.19
C ILE A 126 3.03 -10.34 7.80
N SER A 127 2.29 -11.38 7.45
CA SER A 127 2.16 -11.84 6.06
C SER A 127 1.01 -11.13 5.35
N LEU A 128 1.00 -11.14 4.02
CA LEU A 128 -0.02 -10.42 3.26
C LEU A 128 -1.41 -11.05 3.41
N ASP A 129 -1.49 -12.37 3.55
CA ASP A 129 -2.73 -13.09 3.84
C ASP A 129 -3.29 -12.73 5.21
N GLN A 130 -2.44 -12.58 6.23
CA GLN A 130 -2.86 -12.07 7.55
C GLN A 130 -3.37 -10.63 7.46
N ALA A 131 -2.76 -9.77 6.65
CA ALA A 131 -3.28 -8.41 6.42
C ALA A 131 -4.68 -8.44 5.79
N VAL A 132 -4.92 -9.34 4.81
CA VAL A 132 -6.24 -9.59 4.23
C VAL A 132 -7.23 -10.07 5.30
N GLN A 133 -6.85 -11.08 6.09
CA GLN A 133 -7.69 -11.60 7.18
C GLN A 133 -8.04 -10.52 8.20
N ASN A 134 -7.09 -9.70 8.60
CA ASN A 134 -7.31 -8.61 9.56
C ASN A 134 -8.35 -7.61 9.06
N MET A 135 -8.25 -7.15 7.81
CA MET A 135 -9.21 -6.20 7.23
C MET A 135 -10.65 -6.75 7.23
N VAL A 136 -10.81 -8.06 6.96
CA VAL A 136 -12.11 -8.74 6.97
C VAL A 136 -12.60 -8.97 8.40
N ASN A 137 -11.76 -9.52 9.28
CA ASN A 137 -12.12 -9.83 10.66
C ASN A 137 -12.42 -8.58 11.50
N TRP A 138 -11.82 -7.45 11.16
CA TRP A 138 -12.14 -6.14 11.74
C TRP A 138 -13.44 -5.53 11.18
N ASN A 139 -14.11 -6.21 10.24
CA ASN A 139 -15.31 -5.74 9.54
C ASN A 139 -15.09 -4.39 8.81
N ILE A 140 -13.89 -4.15 8.27
CA ILE A 140 -13.57 -2.93 7.53
C ILE A 140 -14.02 -3.05 6.08
N CYS A 141 -13.83 -4.22 5.46
CA CYS A 141 -14.18 -4.45 4.06
C CYS A 141 -14.60 -5.91 3.79
N SER A 142 -15.14 -6.16 2.61
CA SER A 142 -15.41 -7.51 2.15
C SER A 142 -14.11 -8.26 1.83
N PHE A 143 -14.16 -9.61 1.83
CA PHE A 143 -13.02 -10.43 1.41
C PHE A 143 -12.58 -10.10 -0.03
N ALA A 144 -13.52 -9.87 -0.94
CA ALA A 144 -13.23 -9.48 -2.32
C ALA A 144 -12.46 -8.14 -2.40
N ASP A 145 -12.83 -7.15 -1.57
CA ASP A 145 -12.12 -5.88 -1.49
C ASP A 145 -10.71 -6.06 -0.92
N ALA A 146 -10.56 -6.86 0.13
CA ALA A 146 -9.25 -7.14 0.73
C ALA A 146 -8.29 -7.83 -0.26
N ILE A 147 -8.77 -8.83 -1.00
CA ILE A 147 -8.01 -9.47 -2.08
C ILE A 147 -7.66 -8.47 -3.18
N ARG A 148 -8.60 -7.63 -3.59
CA ARG A 148 -8.32 -6.57 -4.57
C ARG A 148 -7.20 -5.63 -4.10
N MET A 149 -7.22 -5.23 -2.86
CA MET A 149 -6.19 -4.36 -2.25
C MET A 149 -4.83 -5.05 -2.13
N ALA A 150 -4.79 -6.38 -2.04
CA ALA A 150 -3.57 -7.17 -1.92
C ALA A 150 -3.01 -7.66 -3.27
N SER A 151 -3.78 -7.61 -4.37
CA SER A 151 -3.38 -8.20 -5.66
C SER A 151 -3.57 -7.25 -6.84
N LEU A 152 -4.80 -6.96 -7.26
CA LEU A 152 -5.08 -6.18 -8.47
C LEU A 152 -4.62 -4.72 -8.34
N ASN A 153 -4.83 -4.10 -7.18
CA ASN A 153 -4.44 -2.70 -7.00
C ASN A 153 -2.92 -2.49 -7.03
N PRO A 154 -2.09 -3.30 -6.32
CA PRO A 154 -0.63 -3.17 -6.47
C PRO A 154 -0.16 -3.46 -7.90
N ALA A 155 -0.74 -4.45 -8.59
CA ALA A 155 -0.40 -4.72 -9.98
C ALA A 155 -0.71 -3.51 -10.88
N LYS A 156 -1.89 -2.89 -10.73
CA LYS A 156 -2.27 -1.66 -11.44
C LYS A 156 -1.34 -0.49 -11.12
N ALA A 157 -0.98 -0.34 -9.85
CA ALA A 157 -0.16 0.78 -9.42
C ALA A 157 1.22 0.80 -10.09
N ILE A 158 1.76 -0.37 -10.43
CA ILE A 158 3.08 -0.51 -11.10
C ILE A 158 2.96 -0.93 -12.57
N GLY A 159 1.74 -0.91 -13.16
CA GLY A 159 1.51 -1.18 -14.58
C GLY A 159 1.64 -2.66 -14.99
N LEU A 160 1.50 -3.60 -14.05
CA LEU A 160 1.58 -5.05 -14.30
C LEU A 160 0.21 -5.76 -14.33
N ASP A 161 -0.87 -5.02 -14.28
CA ASP A 161 -2.23 -5.59 -14.23
C ASP A 161 -2.65 -6.27 -15.55
N HIS A 162 -1.95 -6.06 -16.62
CA HIS A 162 -2.09 -6.84 -17.86
C HIS A 162 -1.55 -8.28 -17.75
N TYR A 163 -0.69 -8.54 -16.75
CA TYR A 163 -0.03 -9.82 -16.55
C TYR A 163 -0.33 -10.48 -15.20
N LEU A 164 -0.63 -9.69 -14.15
CA LEU A 164 -0.83 -10.14 -12.76
C LEU A 164 -2.11 -9.55 -12.14
N GLY A 165 -2.47 -10.01 -10.95
CA GLY A 165 -3.41 -9.37 -10.03
C GLY A 165 -4.88 -9.75 -10.22
N SER A 166 -5.24 -10.52 -11.23
CA SER A 166 -6.60 -11.06 -11.43
C SER A 166 -6.58 -12.38 -12.18
N ILE A 167 -7.66 -13.14 -12.08
CA ILE A 167 -7.83 -14.42 -12.78
C ILE A 167 -8.49 -14.14 -14.13
N GLU A 168 -7.66 -14.03 -15.17
CA GLU A 168 -8.10 -13.77 -16.55
C GLU A 168 -7.23 -14.56 -17.53
N MET A 169 -7.79 -14.91 -18.69
CA MET A 169 -7.02 -15.60 -19.74
C MET A 169 -5.82 -14.76 -20.17
N GLY A 170 -4.66 -15.42 -20.27
CA GLY A 170 -3.39 -14.78 -20.68
C GLY A 170 -2.57 -14.19 -19.55
N LYS A 171 -3.08 -14.15 -18.32
CA LYS A 171 -2.31 -13.76 -17.14
C LYS A 171 -1.57 -14.93 -16.52
N ALA A 172 -0.54 -14.62 -15.71
CA ALA A 172 0.19 -15.63 -14.95
C ALA A 172 -0.75 -16.40 -14.02
N ALA A 173 -0.54 -17.71 -13.94
CA ALA A 173 -1.29 -18.58 -13.05
C ALA A 173 -0.71 -18.54 -11.61
N ASP A 174 -0.64 -17.32 -11.05
CA ASP A 174 -0.28 -17.06 -9.65
C ASP A 174 -1.59 -17.05 -8.84
N LEU A 175 -1.90 -18.16 -8.18
CA LEU A 175 -3.20 -18.39 -7.55
C LEU A 175 -3.04 -18.72 -6.09
N VAL A 176 -3.92 -18.19 -5.26
CA VAL A 176 -4.01 -18.53 -3.84
C VAL A 176 -5.41 -19.01 -3.52
N PHE A 177 -5.51 -20.14 -2.85
CA PHE A 177 -6.76 -20.75 -2.42
C PHE A 177 -6.92 -20.52 -0.92
N PHE A 178 -8.00 -19.88 -0.54
CA PHE A 178 -8.36 -19.63 0.86
C PHE A 178 -9.47 -20.57 1.31
N ASP A 179 -9.43 -21.00 2.57
CA ASP A 179 -10.60 -21.55 3.22
C ASP A 179 -11.68 -20.46 3.34
N ARG A 180 -12.91 -20.82 2.97
CA ARG A 180 -14.01 -19.84 2.92
C ARG A 180 -14.42 -19.31 4.29
N THR A 181 -14.20 -20.09 5.33
CA THR A 181 -14.64 -19.78 6.70
C THR A 181 -13.53 -19.20 7.55
N SER A 182 -12.35 -19.87 7.56
CA SER A 182 -11.20 -19.42 8.38
C SER A 182 -10.37 -18.35 7.68
N LEU A 183 -10.52 -18.17 6.36
CA LEU A 183 -9.71 -17.31 5.51
C LEU A 183 -8.21 -17.67 5.52
N GLU A 184 -7.87 -18.89 5.94
CA GLU A 184 -6.51 -19.39 5.88
C GLU A 184 -6.14 -19.81 4.46
N VAL A 185 -4.88 -19.60 4.08
CA VAL A 185 -4.35 -20.09 2.81
C VAL A 185 -4.23 -21.63 2.87
N LYS A 186 -4.82 -22.30 1.91
CA LYS A 186 -4.77 -23.78 1.79
C LYS A 186 -3.83 -24.23 0.68
N LYS A 187 -3.71 -23.46 -0.40
CA LYS A 187 -2.83 -23.74 -1.52
C LYS A 187 -2.36 -22.47 -2.17
N ALA A 188 -1.15 -22.48 -2.68
CA ALA A 188 -0.60 -21.42 -3.51
C ALA A 188 0.04 -21.99 -4.77
N PHE A 189 -0.08 -21.30 -5.88
CA PHE A 189 0.55 -21.64 -7.15
C PHE A 189 1.31 -20.41 -7.67
N VAL A 190 2.48 -20.64 -8.20
CA VAL A 190 3.29 -19.62 -8.90
C VAL A 190 3.57 -20.15 -10.30
N ALA A 191 3.18 -19.37 -11.30
CA ALA A 191 3.24 -19.78 -12.71
C ALA A 191 2.61 -21.17 -12.98
N GLY A 192 1.53 -21.49 -12.26
CA GLY A 192 0.82 -22.79 -12.38
C GLY A 192 1.44 -23.96 -11.60
N VAL A 193 2.55 -23.74 -10.86
CA VAL A 193 3.20 -24.78 -10.06
C VAL A 193 2.82 -24.61 -8.60
N GLU A 194 2.27 -25.68 -7.98
CA GLU A 194 1.90 -25.70 -6.56
C GLU A 194 3.12 -25.47 -5.67
N GLN A 195 3.00 -24.59 -4.70
CA GLN A 195 4.05 -24.25 -3.74
C GLN A 195 3.81 -24.96 -2.41
N VAL A 196 4.90 -25.37 -1.76
CA VAL A 196 4.83 -25.86 -0.37
C VAL A 196 4.62 -24.66 0.54
N LEU A 197 3.53 -24.70 1.32
CA LEU A 197 3.26 -23.69 2.34
C LEU A 197 4.11 -23.99 3.57
N ALA A 198 4.78 -22.97 4.11
CA ALA A 198 5.61 -23.08 5.32
C ALA A 198 4.76 -22.98 6.58
#